data_c06850bdddd3575149dfb084f881fb4f
#
_entry.id   c06850bdddd3575149dfb084f881fb4f
#
_cell.length_a   1.000
_cell.length_b   1.000
_cell.length_c   1.000
_cell.angle_alpha   90.00
_cell.angle_beta   90.00
_cell.angle_gamma   90.00
#
_symmetry.space_group_name_H-M   'P 1'
#
loop_
_entity.id
_entity.type
_entity.pdbx_description
1 polymer ?
#
loop_
_entity_poly.entity_id
_entity_poly.type
_entity_poly.pdbx_seq_one_letter_code
_entity_poly.pdbx_strand_id
1 'polypeptide(L)'
;YIFLAIWIMFFSEIALSNETGSVSKIRFSSINSGIKVVIDVEENFKYEVLPLSSPPRVVVDLYNVKFDSNFSFPKPFGIITNVRFGNYRSDVRIVFDLKDSGNLRKIKILKPSVGQKRRLSFEIVSENINLNKNKQKANKRVNYKKRKTIVIDPGHGGKDPGTSYPSEVSEKDIVLRFSR
;
A
#
# COMPACT_ATOMS: atom_id res chain seq x y z
N TYR A 1 15.44 48.61 -30.09
CA TYR A 1 15.32 47.19 -30.52
C TYR A 1 16.18 46.25 -29.67
N ILE A 2 17.23 46.69 -29.00
CA ILE A 2 18.16 45.84 -28.20
C ILE A 2 17.54 45.48 -26.82
N PHE A 3 16.68 46.34 -26.24
CA PHE A 3 16.04 46.10 -24.96
C PHE A 3 14.90 45.04 -25.00
N LEU A 4 14.32 44.80 -26.16
CA LEU A 4 13.27 43.80 -26.33
C LEU A 4 13.84 42.35 -26.38
N ALA A 5 15.08 42.17 -26.85
CA ALA A 5 15.72 40.87 -26.94
C ALA A 5 16.21 40.33 -25.59
N ILE A 6 16.50 41.19 -24.63
CA ILE A 6 16.99 40.81 -23.29
C ILE A 6 15.87 40.26 -22.38
N TRP A 7 14.61 40.67 -22.64
CA TRP A 7 13.48 40.23 -21.80
C TRP A 7 12.96 38.83 -22.14
N ILE A 8 13.30 38.28 -23.33
CA ILE A 8 12.92 36.95 -23.76
C ILE A 8 13.85 35.85 -23.17
N MET A 9 15.05 36.22 -22.72
CA MET A 9 16.01 35.26 -22.16
C MET A 9 15.76 34.90 -20.68
N PHE A 10 14.79 35.51 -19.97
CA PHE A 10 14.53 35.26 -18.56
C PHE A 10 13.27 34.39 -18.29
N PHE A 11 12.57 33.93 -19.35
CA PHE A 11 11.60 32.86 -19.18
C PHE A 11 12.29 31.48 -19.33
N SER A 12 13.22 31.22 -18.43
CA SER A 12 13.62 29.86 -18.10
C SER A 12 12.38 29.19 -17.54
N GLU A 13 11.68 28.37 -18.35
CA GLU A 13 10.66 27.47 -17.90
C GLU A 13 11.28 26.63 -16.77
N ILE A 14 10.85 26.90 -15.54
CA ILE A 14 11.07 25.97 -14.44
C ILE A 14 10.19 24.75 -14.81
N ALA A 15 10.76 23.84 -15.61
CA ALA A 15 10.19 22.53 -15.79
C ALA A 15 10.12 21.91 -14.39
N LEU A 16 8.93 21.91 -13.81
CA LEU A 16 8.63 21.16 -12.59
C LEU A 16 8.77 19.69 -13.00
N SER A 17 9.98 19.16 -12.89
CA SER A 17 10.22 17.75 -13.07
C SER A 17 9.44 17.05 -11.97
N ASN A 18 8.32 16.46 -12.34
CA ASN A 18 7.63 15.48 -11.50
C ASN A 18 8.49 14.24 -11.43
N GLU A 19 9.56 14.30 -10.65
CA GLU A 19 10.41 13.14 -10.47
C GLU A 19 9.58 12.00 -9.86
N THR A 20 9.59 10.87 -10.56
CA THR A 20 8.94 9.65 -10.09
C THR A 20 9.77 9.12 -8.94
N GLY A 21 9.17 8.98 -7.77
CA GLY A 21 9.82 8.41 -6.60
C GLY A 21 10.24 6.96 -6.80
N SER A 22 11.13 6.46 -5.96
CA SER A 22 11.55 5.07 -6.01
C SER A 22 11.45 4.36 -4.66
N VAL A 23 10.93 3.11 -4.66
CA VAL A 23 10.97 2.21 -3.50
C VAL A 23 12.30 1.48 -3.53
N SER A 24 13.15 1.75 -2.55
CA SER A 24 14.48 1.15 -2.50
C SER A 24 14.58 -0.04 -1.55
N LYS A 25 13.76 -0.10 -0.49
CA LYS A 25 13.84 -1.17 0.50
C LYS A 25 12.58 -1.32 1.32
N ILE A 26 12.25 -2.55 1.69
CA ILE A 26 11.21 -2.87 2.68
C ILE A 26 11.87 -3.64 3.82
N ARG A 27 11.60 -3.23 5.06
CA ARG A 27 12.16 -3.84 6.27
C ARG A 27 11.07 -4.21 7.26
N PHE A 28 11.27 -5.33 7.93
CA PHE A 28 10.41 -5.81 8.99
C PHE A 28 11.16 -5.86 10.32
N SER A 29 10.46 -5.58 11.40
CA SER A 29 10.97 -5.80 12.76
C SER A 29 9.84 -6.26 13.68
N SER A 30 10.15 -7.17 14.59
CA SER A 30 9.20 -7.62 15.61
C SER A 30 8.90 -6.52 16.61
N ILE A 31 7.64 -6.43 17.01
CA ILE A 31 7.18 -5.63 18.15
C ILE A 31 6.36 -6.53 19.09
N ASN A 32 6.11 -6.09 20.33
CA ASN A 32 5.44 -6.91 21.36
C ASN A 32 4.10 -7.52 20.96
N SER A 33 3.41 -6.94 19.98
CA SER A 33 2.07 -7.37 19.56
C SER A 33 1.94 -7.61 18.06
N GLY A 34 3.04 -7.67 17.30
CA GLY A 34 2.99 -7.82 15.85
C GLY A 34 4.28 -7.48 15.15
N ILE A 35 4.18 -6.79 14.04
CA ILE A 35 5.29 -6.43 13.16
C ILE A 35 5.23 -4.95 12.83
N LYS A 36 6.39 -4.31 12.86
CA LYS A 36 6.59 -2.99 12.26
C LYS A 36 7.13 -3.16 10.86
N VAL A 37 6.49 -2.50 9.91
CA VAL A 37 6.91 -2.41 8.51
C VAL A 37 7.48 -1.02 8.26
N VAL A 38 8.59 -0.96 7.54
CA VAL A 38 9.23 0.29 7.09
C VAL A 38 9.53 0.15 5.61
N ILE A 39 9.01 1.05 4.79
CA ILE A 39 9.24 1.15 3.36
C ILE A 39 10.06 2.41 3.11
N ASP A 40 11.26 2.27 2.55
CA ASP A 40 12.12 3.37 2.16
C ASP A 40 11.71 3.85 0.78
N VAL A 41 11.28 5.10 0.68
CA VAL A 41 10.81 5.72 -0.57
C VAL A 41 11.58 7.02 -0.78
N GLU A 42 12.14 7.18 -1.96
CA GLU A 42 12.75 8.44 -2.38
C GLU A 42 11.66 9.40 -2.87
N GLU A 43 11.93 10.68 -2.75
CA GLU A 43 11.06 11.79 -3.17
C GLU A 43 9.72 11.90 -2.41
N ASN A 44 8.88 12.80 -2.87
CA ASN A 44 7.54 13.01 -2.34
C ASN A 44 6.57 12.01 -2.96
N PHE A 45 5.85 11.28 -2.13
CA PHE A 45 4.88 10.30 -2.57
C PHE A 45 3.57 10.44 -1.79
N LYS A 46 2.47 10.06 -2.44
CA LYS A 46 1.18 9.82 -1.77
C LYS A 46 1.05 8.32 -1.50
N TYR A 47 0.30 7.97 -0.46
CA TYR A 47 0.12 6.56 -0.10
C TYR A 47 -1.27 6.31 0.47
N GLU A 48 -1.69 5.07 0.35
CA GLU A 48 -2.84 4.52 1.05
C GLU A 48 -2.45 3.19 1.68
N VAL A 49 -2.96 2.90 2.89
CA VAL A 49 -2.70 1.64 3.59
C VAL A 49 -4.04 1.08 4.08
N LEU A 50 -4.44 -0.06 3.52
CA LEU A 50 -5.75 -0.68 3.73
C LEU A 50 -5.62 -2.07 4.36
N PRO A 51 -6.20 -2.32 5.54
CA PRO A 51 -6.33 -3.66 6.08
C PRO A 51 -7.56 -4.35 5.49
N LEU A 52 -7.42 -5.58 5.03
CA LEU A 52 -8.49 -6.43 4.52
C LEU A 52 -8.52 -7.73 5.33
N SER A 53 -9.71 -8.25 5.63
CA SER A 53 -9.89 -9.39 6.56
C SER A 53 -10.19 -10.72 5.88
N SER A 54 -10.64 -10.73 4.62
CA SER A 54 -11.02 -11.96 3.92
C SER A 54 -10.51 -11.96 2.48
N PRO A 55 -9.40 -12.62 2.19
CA PRO A 55 -8.40 -13.17 3.11
C PRO A 55 -7.63 -12.06 3.86
N PRO A 56 -7.05 -12.37 5.05
CA PRO A 56 -6.32 -11.39 5.85
C PRO A 56 -5.10 -10.85 5.10
N ARG A 57 -5.05 -9.53 4.88
CA ARG A 57 -3.94 -8.87 4.18
C ARG A 57 -3.89 -7.38 4.45
N VAL A 58 -2.76 -6.77 4.24
CA VAL A 58 -2.58 -5.31 4.20
C VAL A 58 -2.14 -4.92 2.81
N VAL A 59 -2.86 -3.99 2.20
CA VAL A 59 -2.55 -3.41 0.89
C VAL A 59 -1.93 -2.03 1.11
N VAL A 60 -0.82 -1.77 0.46
CA VAL A 60 -0.14 -0.47 0.44
C VAL A 60 -0.06 -0.01 -1.00
N ASP A 61 -0.71 1.10 -1.29
CA ASP A 61 -0.61 1.79 -2.57
C ASP A 61 0.31 3.00 -2.42
N LEU A 62 1.28 3.10 -3.31
CA LEU A 62 2.22 4.21 -3.41
C LEU A 62 2.05 4.85 -4.78
N TYR A 63 1.70 6.12 -4.81
CA TYR A 63 1.39 6.85 -6.04
C TYR A 63 2.61 7.62 -6.53
N ASN A 64 2.81 7.64 -7.84
CA ASN A 64 3.94 8.25 -8.55
C ASN A 64 5.30 7.70 -8.07
N VAL A 65 5.38 6.37 -7.94
CA VAL A 65 6.56 5.66 -7.42
C VAL A 65 6.81 4.42 -8.26
N LYS A 66 8.09 4.06 -8.47
CA LYS A 66 8.53 2.80 -9.10
C LYS A 66 9.42 2.03 -8.14
N PHE A 67 9.66 0.74 -8.40
CA PHE A 67 10.72 0.04 -7.70
C PHE A 67 12.08 0.48 -8.22
N ASP A 68 13.03 0.66 -7.29
CA ASP A 68 14.43 0.86 -7.63
C ASP A 68 14.98 -0.34 -8.43
N SER A 69 15.89 -0.11 -9.36
CA SER A 69 16.50 -1.18 -10.16
C SER A 69 17.21 -2.24 -9.30
N ASN A 70 17.71 -1.86 -8.14
CA ASN A 70 18.37 -2.73 -7.17
C ASN A 70 17.43 -3.21 -6.05
N PHE A 71 16.10 -3.02 -6.22
CA PHE A 71 15.14 -3.44 -5.20
C PHE A 71 15.19 -4.94 -4.98
N SER A 72 15.38 -5.33 -3.71
CA SER A 72 15.35 -6.72 -3.29
C SER A 72 14.02 -7.04 -2.61
N PHE A 73 13.31 -8.05 -3.11
CA PHE A 73 12.04 -8.48 -2.55
C PHE A 73 12.23 -9.05 -1.15
N PRO A 74 11.50 -8.54 -0.13
CA PRO A 74 11.64 -9.02 1.22
C PRO A 74 11.05 -10.43 1.35
N LYS A 75 11.68 -11.25 2.18
CA LYS A 75 11.15 -12.56 2.55
C LYS A 75 9.98 -12.40 3.55
N PRO A 76 9.04 -13.35 3.58
CA PRO A 76 8.02 -13.41 4.63
C PRO A 76 8.63 -13.31 6.03
N PHE A 77 7.90 -12.66 6.97
CA PHE A 77 8.41 -12.42 8.31
C PHE A 77 7.27 -12.39 9.34
N GLY A 78 7.37 -13.20 10.38
CA GLY A 78 6.42 -13.24 11.49
C GLY A 78 5.00 -13.61 11.07
N ILE A 79 4.04 -12.68 11.17
CA ILE A 79 2.65 -12.90 10.75
C ILE A 79 2.43 -12.65 9.25
N ILE A 80 3.42 -12.13 8.53
CA ILE A 80 3.37 -11.96 7.08
C ILE A 80 3.78 -13.29 6.44
N THR A 81 2.85 -13.93 5.74
CA THR A 81 3.04 -15.23 5.08
C THR A 81 3.54 -15.10 3.66
N ASN A 82 3.22 -13.97 3.01
CA ASN A 82 3.66 -13.70 1.65
C ASN A 82 3.69 -12.19 1.40
N VAL A 83 4.49 -11.75 0.42
CA VAL A 83 4.52 -10.36 -0.03
C VAL A 83 4.40 -10.35 -1.55
N ARG A 84 3.36 -9.69 -2.06
CA ARG A 84 3.07 -9.58 -3.48
C ARG A 84 3.26 -8.15 -3.94
N PHE A 85 3.66 -7.98 -5.17
CA PHE A 85 3.99 -6.69 -5.76
C PHE A 85 3.29 -6.53 -7.10
N GLY A 86 2.81 -5.34 -7.36
CA GLY A 86 2.24 -4.96 -8.64
C GLY A 86 2.66 -3.55 -9.03
N ASN A 87 2.98 -3.37 -10.31
CA ASN A 87 3.16 -2.06 -10.92
C ASN A 87 1.93 -1.74 -11.76
N TYR A 88 1.42 -0.53 -11.62
CA TYR A 88 0.36 -0.03 -12.46
C TYR A 88 0.71 1.39 -12.90
N ARG A 89 1.09 1.56 -14.17
CA ARG A 89 1.60 2.83 -14.73
C ARG A 89 2.79 3.36 -13.91
N SER A 90 2.57 4.47 -13.19
CA SER A 90 3.57 5.09 -12.31
C SER A 90 3.35 4.80 -10.83
N ASP A 91 2.52 3.79 -10.49
CA ASP A 91 2.16 3.47 -9.12
C ASP A 91 2.63 2.07 -8.74
N VAL A 92 2.89 1.88 -7.46
CA VAL A 92 3.30 0.60 -6.89
C VAL A 92 2.26 0.14 -5.88
N ARG A 93 1.79 -1.11 -6.03
CA ARG A 93 0.98 -1.80 -5.02
C ARG A 93 1.78 -2.90 -4.36
N ILE A 94 1.79 -2.90 -3.03
CA ILE A 94 2.43 -3.93 -2.20
C ILE A 94 1.35 -4.57 -1.35
N VAL A 95 1.25 -5.90 -1.39
CA VAL A 95 0.27 -6.66 -0.61
C VAL A 95 1.01 -7.57 0.35
N PHE A 96 0.77 -7.40 1.63
CA PHE A 96 1.26 -8.26 2.70
C PHE A 96 0.16 -9.24 3.09
N ASP A 97 0.24 -10.49 2.67
CA ASP A 97 -0.67 -11.54 3.08
C ASP A 97 -0.36 -11.95 4.52
N LEU A 98 -1.39 -12.05 5.35
CA LEU A 98 -1.25 -12.29 6.78
C LEU A 98 -1.76 -13.67 7.16
N LYS A 99 -1.17 -14.25 8.20
CA LYS A 99 -1.65 -15.51 8.80
C LYS A 99 -3.02 -15.34 9.48
N ASP A 100 -3.21 -14.23 10.16
CA ASP A 100 -4.41 -13.86 10.90
C ASP A 100 -4.77 -12.40 10.63
N SER A 101 -6.03 -12.02 10.89
CA SER A 101 -6.46 -10.63 10.79
C SER A 101 -5.58 -9.71 11.65
N GLY A 102 -5.17 -8.60 11.08
CA GLY A 102 -4.31 -7.63 11.73
C GLY A 102 -4.87 -6.22 11.65
N ASN A 103 -4.74 -5.48 12.74
CA ASN A 103 -5.07 -4.06 12.81
C ASN A 103 -3.85 -3.20 12.52
N LEU A 104 -4.07 -2.13 11.76
CA LEU A 104 -3.03 -1.15 11.48
C LEU A 104 -2.90 -0.15 12.62
N ARG A 105 -1.67 0.18 12.98
CA ARG A 105 -1.34 1.22 13.97
C ARG A 105 -0.15 2.04 13.52
N LYS A 106 -0.07 3.27 14.03
CA LYS A 106 1.08 4.17 13.89
C LYS A 106 1.52 4.37 12.44
N ILE A 107 0.56 4.52 11.52
CA ILE A 107 0.86 4.85 10.13
C ILE A 107 1.41 6.27 10.08
N LYS A 108 2.65 6.42 9.61
CA LYS A 108 3.31 7.73 9.53
C LYS A 108 4.43 7.77 8.51
N ILE A 109 4.65 8.94 7.95
CA ILE A 109 5.86 9.25 7.20
C ILE A 109 6.94 9.69 8.19
N LEU A 110 8.09 9.03 8.16
CA LEU A 110 9.28 9.44 8.86
C LEU A 110 10.06 10.38 7.95
N LYS A 111 10.31 11.61 8.42
CA LYS A 111 11.11 12.59 7.68
C LYS A 111 12.54 12.07 7.50
N PRO A 112 13.20 12.43 6.40
CA PRO A 112 14.61 12.10 6.22
C PRO A 112 15.43 12.81 7.30
N SER A 113 16.38 12.10 7.89
CA SER A 113 17.51 12.67 8.62
C SER A 113 18.73 12.65 7.71
N VAL A 114 19.83 13.30 8.13
CA VAL A 114 21.05 13.39 7.32
C VAL A 114 21.44 12.00 6.80
N GLY A 115 21.54 11.85 5.47
CA GLY A 115 21.85 10.59 4.79
C GLY A 115 20.75 9.53 4.76
N GLN A 116 19.52 9.83 5.18
CA GLN A 116 18.40 8.89 5.17
C GLN A 116 17.29 9.35 4.23
N LYS A 117 16.67 8.37 3.54
CA LYS A 117 15.51 8.57 2.67
C LYS A 117 14.23 8.79 3.48
N ARG A 118 13.21 9.33 2.86
CA ARG A 118 11.87 9.38 3.43
C ARG A 118 11.34 7.95 3.61
N ARG A 119 10.53 7.68 4.62
CA ARG A 119 10.08 6.32 4.94
C ARG A 119 8.62 6.31 5.33
N LEU A 120 7.84 5.40 4.75
CA LEU A 120 6.52 5.04 5.26
C LEU A 120 6.69 3.96 6.34
N SER A 121 6.15 4.20 7.53
CA SER A 121 6.22 3.26 8.65
C SER A 121 4.83 2.99 9.21
N PHE A 122 4.50 1.73 9.45
CA PHE A 122 3.28 1.32 10.13
C PHE A 122 3.49 0.02 10.92
N GLU A 123 2.56 -0.26 11.82
CA GLU A 123 2.55 -1.49 12.62
C GLU A 123 1.33 -2.33 12.25
N ILE A 124 1.55 -3.63 12.05
CA ILE A 124 0.50 -4.65 11.88
C ILE A 124 0.43 -5.42 13.19
N VAL A 125 -0.68 -5.28 13.91
CA VAL A 125 -0.88 -5.89 15.23
C VAL A 125 -1.90 -7.02 15.10
N SER A 126 -1.52 -8.24 15.52
CA SER A 126 -2.44 -9.37 15.50
C SER A 126 -3.62 -9.17 16.47
N GLU A 127 -4.84 -9.44 16.00
CA GLU A 127 -6.04 -9.36 16.84
C GLU A 127 -6.00 -10.35 18.00
N ASN A 128 -5.41 -11.53 17.82
CA ASN A 128 -5.35 -12.59 18.81
C ASN A 128 -4.55 -12.23 20.07
N ILE A 129 -3.56 -11.33 19.95
CA ILE A 129 -2.75 -10.90 21.10
C ILE A 129 -3.53 -9.93 22.00
N ASN A 130 -4.46 -9.14 21.43
CA ASN A 130 -5.30 -8.24 22.22
C ASN A 130 -6.37 -8.98 23.03
N LEU A 131 -6.85 -10.15 22.57
CA LEU A 131 -7.83 -10.96 23.30
C LEU A 131 -7.26 -11.53 24.61
N ASN A 132 -5.96 -11.86 24.65
CA ASN A 132 -5.33 -12.39 25.86
C ASN A 132 -5.04 -11.32 26.92
N LYS A 133 -4.77 -10.07 26.53
CA LYS A 133 -4.61 -8.96 27.49
C LYS A 133 -5.93 -8.47 28.06
N ASN A 134 -7.03 -8.61 27.32
CA ASN A 134 -8.36 -8.17 27.76
C ASN A 134 -9.10 -9.27 28.55
N LYS A 135 -8.74 -10.54 28.44
CA LYS A 135 -9.31 -11.61 29.28
C LYS A 135 -8.95 -11.49 30.77
N GLN A 136 -7.91 -10.75 31.11
CA GLN A 136 -7.56 -10.45 32.51
C GLN A 136 -8.25 -9.22 33.08
N LYS A 137 -9.00 -8.43 32.30
CA LYS A 137 -9.64 -7.17 32.76
C LYS A 137 -11.12 -7.01 32.48
N ALA A 138 -11.84 -8.00 31.96
CA ALA A 138 -13.26 -7.81 31.65
C ALA A 138 -14.13 -9.06 31.78
N ASN A 139 -14.63 -9.28 32.99
CA ASN A 139 -15.96 -9.82 33.21
C ASN A 139 -17.02 -8.73 32.91
N LYS A 140 -17.01 -8.12 31.74
CA LYS A 140 -18.05 -7.25 31.23
C LYS A 140 -18.48 -7.76 29.88
N ARG A 141 -19.72 -8.30 29.81
CA ARG A 141 -20.38 -8.74 28.58
C ARG A 141 -20.29 -7.63 27.54
N VAL A 142 -19.44 -7.78 26.55
CA VAL A 142 -19.39 -6.91 25.38
C VAL A 142 -20.37 -7.46 24.36
N ASN A 143 -21.42 -6.69 24.13
CA ASN A 143 -22.44 -6.97 23.12
C ASN A 143 -21.78 -6.83 21.74
N TYR A 144 -21.50 -7.96 21.06
CA TYR A 144 -20.94 -7.94 19.72
C TYR A 144 -21.94 -7.30 18.76
N LYS A 145 -21.67 -6.08 18.32
CA LYS A 145 -22.38 -5.51 17.19
C LYS A 145 -22.28 -6.47 16.01
N LYS A 146 -23.44 -6.93 15.53
CA LYS A 146 -23.59 -7.82 14.36
C LYS A 146 -22.72 -7.29 13.22
N ARG A 147 -21.71 -8.08 12.80
CA ARG A 147 -20.85 -7.72 11.66
C ARG A 147 -21.72 -7.56 10.42
N LYS A 148 -21.63 -6.45 9.73
CA LYS A 148 -22.27 -6.27 8.43
C LYS A 148 -21.49 -7.08 7.42
N THR A 149 -22.18 -7.96 6.70
CA THR A 149 -21.61 -8.69 5.56
C THR A 149 -21.90 -7.88 4.31
N ILE A 150 -20.86 -7.56 3.55
CA ILE A 150 -20.99 -6.96 2.22
C ILE A 150 -20.74 -8.11 1.24
N VAL A 151 -21.71 -8.35 0.39
CA VAL A 151 -21.57 -9.28 -0.73
C VAL A 151 -21.25 -8.46 -1.96
N ILE A 152 -20.17 -8.78 -2.63
CA ILE A 152 -19.78 -8.18 -3.91
C ILE A 152 -20.01 -9.27 -4.94
N ASP A 153 -20.96 -9.00 -5.87
CA ASP A 153 -21.21 -9.85 -7.02
C ASP A 153 -20.55 -9.19 -8.24
N PRO A 154 -19.43 -9.74 -8.75
CA PRO A 154 -18.78 -9.20 -9.92
C PRO A 154 -19.68 -9.41 -11.14
N GLY A 155 -20.05 -8.33 -11.81
CA GLY A 155 -20.79 -8.39 -13.07
C GLY A 155 -19.99 -9.16 -14.15
N HIS A 156 -20.72 -9.69 -15.13
CA HIS A 156 -20.20 -10.47 -16.25
C HIS A 156 -19.56 -11.81 -15.82
N GLY A 157 -19.25 -12.68 -16.75
CA GLY A 157 -18.63 -13.97 -16.47
C GLY A 157 -18.98 -15.05 -17.48
N GLY A 158 -18.30 -16.21 -17.41
CA GLY A 158 -18.53 -17.31 -18.35
C GLY A 158 -18.40 -16.87 -19.81
N LYS A 159 -19.49 -16.94 -20.58
CA LYS A 159 -19.55 -16.55 -22.00
C LYS A 159 -19.72 -15.03 -22.21
N ASP A 160 -20.11 -14.30 -21.17
CA ASP A 160 -20.27 -12.84 -21.23
C ASP A 160 -18.99 -12.13 -20.79
N PRO A 161 -18.20 -11.56 -21.73
CA PRO A 161 -16.96 -10.86 -21.42
C PRO A 161 -17.18 -9.47 -20.84
N GLY A 162 -18.39 -8.89 -20.96
CA GLY A 162 -18.64 -7.47 -20.77
C GLY A 162 -17.99 -6.63 -21.87
N THR A 163 -17.68 -5.39 -21.57
CA THR A 163 -16.95 -4.49 -22.49
C THR A 163 -15.55 -5.02 -22.75
N SER A 164 -15.21 -5.21 -24.03
CA SER A 164 -13.86 -5.58 -24.46
C SER A 164 -13.16 -4.34 -25.00
N TYR A 165 -12.04 -3.96 -24.38
CA TYR A 165 -11.15 -2.93 -24.90
C TYR A 165 -10.21 -3.53 -25.95
N PRO A 166 -9.65 -2.74 -26.88
CA PRO A 166 -8.74 -3.27 -27.92
C PRO A 166 -7.47 -3.98 -27.40
N SER A 167 -7.25 -3.94 -26.11
CA SER A 167 -6.12 -4.61 -25.45
C SER A 167 -6.65 -5.79 -24.62
N GLU A 168 -6.82 -6.94 -25.19
CA GLU A 168 -6.93 -8.31 -24.61
C GLU A 168 -7.51 -8.48 -23.18
N VAL A 169 -7.98 -7.42 -22.51
CA VAL A 169 -8.51 -7.44 -21.14
C VAL A 169 -10.02 -7.23 -21.19
N SER A 170 -10.78 -8.23 -20.77
CA SER A 170 -12.24 -8.16 -20.69
C SER A 170 -12.69 -7.55 -19.34
N GLU A 171 -13.86 -6.92 -19.33
CA GLU A 171 -14.45 -6.34 -18.11
C GLU A 171 -14.62 -7.41 -17.02
N LYS A 172 -15.02 -8.63 -17.37
CA LYS A 172 -15.14 -9.76 -16.43
C LYS A 172 -13.86 -10.05 -15.67
N ASP A 173 -12.70 -9.93 -16.31
CA ASP A 173 -11.40 -10.19 -15.66
C ASP A 173 -11.05 -9.07 -14.69
N ILE A 174 -11.41 -7.84 -15.02
CA ILE A 174 -11.21 -6.67 -14.16
C ILE A 174 -12.09 -6.79 -12.91
N VAL A 175 -13.41 -6.95 -13.10
CA VAL A 175 -14.36 -6.99 -11.96
C VAL A 175 -14.11 -8.18 -11.05
N LEU A 176 -13.72 -9.34 -11.59
CA LEU A 176 -13.34 -10.49 -10.80
C LEU A 176 -12.07 -10.26 -9.97
N ARG A 177 -11.10 -9.52 -10.49
CA ARG A 177 -9.89 -9.14 -9.74
C ARG A 177 -10.18 -8.17 -8.60
N PHE A 178 -11.14 -7.26 -8.78
CA PHE A 178 -11.54 -6.31 -7.74
C PHE A 178 -12.43 -6.94 -6.66
N SER A 179 -13.15 -8.02 -6.96
CA SER A 179 -14.05 -8.71 -6.01
C SER A 179 -13.36 -9.75 -5.13
N ARG A 180 -12.11 -10.10 -5.43
CA ARG A 180 -11.28 -11.05 -4.68
C ARG A 180 -10.30 -10.35 -3.74
#